data_cab60f822bf405e53c864aacf0cd8c03
#
_entry.id   cab60f822bf405e53c864aacf0cd8c03
#
_cell.length_a   1.000
_cell.length_b   1.000
_cell.length_c   1.000
_cell.angle_alpha   90.00
_cell.angle_beta   90.00
_cell.angle_gamma   90.00
#
_symmetry.space_group_name_H-M   'P 1'
#
loop_
_entity.id
_entity.type
_entity.pdbx_description
1 polymer ?
#
loop_
_entity_poly.entity_id
_entity_poly.type
_entity_poly.pdbx_seq_one_letter_code
_entity_poly.pdbx_strand_id
1 'polypeptide(L)'
;YEISCSLVGSEMCIRDSDQYVNSYKRLWGGNEAPSYICWGHNNRSALLRIPQYKPGKGNSARMEFRALDPVANPYLAYSVLLAAGLDGIDKQMQLGEPTSDDVWELTDGERQAMGIQPLPRSLDEALKIMEKSDFVADVLGEHAFGYFLDNKHQEWEEYNQQVTPYELKKYLPKL
;
A
#
# COMPACT_ATOMS: atom_id res chain seq x y z
N TYR A 1 -8.47 -3.89 16.68
CA TYR A 1 -9.27 -3.15 15.68
C TYR A 1 -8.72 -1.74 15.43
N GLU A 2 -8.33 -0.99 16.47
CA GLU A 2 -7.81 0.38 16.35
C GLU A 2 -6.53 0.44 15.50
N ILE A 3 -5.57 -0.47 15.71
CA ILE A 3 -4.37 -0.61 14.88
C ILE A 3 -4.73 -0.86 13.41
N SER A 4 -5.69 -1.75 13.18
CA SER A 4 -6.16 -2.08 11.83
C SER A 4 -6.82 -0.88 11.15
N CYS A 5 -7.55 -0.05 11.91
CA CYS A 5 -8.22 1.14 11.40
C CYS A 5 -7.21 2.16 10.86
N SER A 6 -6.17 2.47 11.64
CA SER A 6 -5.14 3.39 11.18
C SER A 6 -4.41 2.87 9.93
N LEU A 7 -4.10 1.57 9.87
CA LEU A 7 -3.44 0.97 8.71
C LEU A 7 -4.31 0.95 7.45
N VAL A 8 -5.63 0.82 7.58
CA VAL A 8 -6.57 0.90 6.45
C VAL A 8 -6.84 2.35 6.06
N GLY A 9 -6.92 3.25 7.04
CA GLY A 9 -7.13 4.69 6.80
C GLY A 9 -5.89 5.42 6.29
N SER A 10 -4.70 4.82 6.47
CA SER A 10 -3.46 5.42 5.97
C SER A 10 -3.06 4.76 4.64
N GLU A 11 -3.38 5.39 3.53
CA GLU A 11 -2.78 5.11 2.23
C GLU A 11 -1.24 5.21 2.29
N MET A 12 -0.72 5.66 3.39
CA MET A 12 0.66 6.06 3.63
C MET A 12 1.61 4.88 3.80
N CYS A 13 1.16 3.78 4.42
CA CYS A 13 2.03 2.64 4.73
C CYS A 13 2.55 1.87 3.49
N ILE A 14 1.90 2.04 2.33
CA ILE A 14 2.30 1.37 1.08
C ILE A 14 3.45 2.12 0.41
N ARG A 15 3.51 3.42 0.56
CA ARG A 15 4.45 4.31 -0.14
C ARG A 15 5.88 4.16 0.35
N ASP A 16 6.04 3.96 1.65
CA ASP A 16 7.37 3.77 2.27
C ASP A 16 7.90 2.36 2.07
N SER A 17 7.04 1.44 1.67
CA SER A 17 7.34 0.02 1.61
C SER A 17 7.53 -0.51 0.19
N ASP A 18 6.91 0.10 -0.82
CA ASP A 18 7.07 -0.26 -2.22
C ASP A 18 8.02 0.74 -2.91
N GLN A 19 9.33 0.48 -2.79
CA GLN A 19 10.39 1.45 -3.07
C GLN A 19 10.81 1.54 -4.53
N TYR A 20 10.38 0.62 -5.39
CA TYR A 20 10.86 0.54 -6.77
C TYR A 20 9.74 0.69 -7.79
N VAL A 21 10.09 1.16 -8.98
CA VAL A 21 9.13 1.36 -10.07
C VAL A 21 8.30 0.11 -10.38
N ASN A 22 8.90 -1.08 -10.33
CA ASN A 22 8.20 -2.33 -10.64
C ASN A 22 7.42 -2.92 -9.45
N SER A 23 7.62 -2.44 -8.22
CA SER A 23 6.88 -2.89 -7.03
C SER A 23 5.37 -2.72 -7.23
N TYR A 24 4.97 -1.61 -7.84
CA TYR A 24 3.56 -1.27 -8.10
C TYR A 24 2.88 -2.16 -9.12
N LYS A 25 3.63 -2.81 -10.03
CA LYS A 25 3.06 -3.72 -11.02
C LYS A 25 2.37 -4.93 -10.39
N ARG A 26 2.80 -5.33 -9.20
CA ARG A 26 2.16 -6.36 -8.41
C ARG A 26 0.77 -5.94 -7.92
N LEU A 27 0.56 -4.65 -7.68
CA LEU A 27 -0.66 -4.08 -7.13
C LEU A 27 -1.75 -3.76 -8.19
N TRP A 28 -1.52 -4.11 -9.46
CA TRP A 28 -2.48 -3.85 -10.54
C TRP A 28 -3.65 -4.82 -10.59
N GLY A 29 -3.66 -5.85 -9.74
CA GLY A 29 -4.72 -6.85 -9.62
C GLY A 29 -4.44 -8.17 -10.33
N GLY A 30 -5.21 -9.20 -9.95
CA GLY A 30 -5.20 -10.51 -10.61
C GLY A 30 -4.18 -11.53 -10.08
N ASN A 31 -3.31 -11.18 -9.13
CA ASN A 31 -2.23 -12.05 -8.64
C ASN A 31 -2.21 -12.21 -7.12
N GLU A 32 -3.34 -12.35 -6.48
CA GLU A 32 -3.46 -12.44 -5.01
C GLU A 32 -2.85 -11.25 -4.22
N ALA A 33 -2.39 -10.19 -4.89
CA ALA A 33 -1.92 -8.98 -4.27
C ALA A 33 -3.06 -7.96 -4.13
N PRO A 34 -3.11 -7.18 -3.04
CA PRO A 34 -4.14 -6.18 -2.87
C PRO A 34 -4.00 -5.08 -3.92
N SER A 35 -5.13 -4.59 -4.42
CA SER A 35 -5.19 -3.46 -5.36
C SER A 35 -5.99 -2.29 -4.81
N TYR A 36 -6.62 -2.50 -3.65
CA TYR A 36 -7.56 -1.57 -3.04
C TYR A 36 -7.35 -1.50 -1.52
N ILE A 37 -7.72 -0.35 -0.94
CA ILE A 37 -7.64 -0.10 0.49
C ILE A 37 -8.89 -0.65 1.15
N CYS A 38 -8.80 -1.84 1.71
CA CYS A 38 -9.87 -2.50 2.45
C CYS A 38 -9.29 -3.53 3.44
N TRP A 39 -10.13 -3.99 4.34
CA TRP A 39 -9.78 -5.05 5.26
C TRP A 39 -10.83 -6.16 5.26
N GLY A 40 -10.44 -7.36 5.69
CA GLY A 40 -11.39 -8.47 5.78
C GLY A 40 -10.87 -9.68 6.54
N HIS A 41 -11.81 -10.48 7.02
CA HIS A 41 -11.51 -11.77 7.63
C HIS A 41 -11.25 -12.81 6.54
N ASN A 42 -10.06 -13.45 6.56
CA ASN A 42 -9.63 -14.45 5.58
C ASN A 42 -9.68 -14.00 4.09
N ASN A 43 -9.98 -12.76 3.82
CA ASN A 43 -10.07 -12.22 2.47
C ASN A 43 -8.68 -12.00 1.88
N ARG A 44 -8.37 -12.66 0.76
CA ARG A 44 -7.07 -12.55 0.08
C ARG A 44 -6.95 -11.35 -0.84
N SER A 45 -8.04 -10.72 -1.23
CA SER A 45 -8.03 -9.48 -2.01
C SER A 45 -7.86 -8.23 -1.14
N ALA A 46 -8.04 -8.35 0.17
CA ALA A 46 -7.92 -7.24 1.12
C ALA A 46 -6.46 -6.82 1.34
N LEU A 47 -6.24 -5.51 1.51
CA LEU A 47 -4.96 -4.92 1.91
C LEU A 47 -4.54 -5.40 3.29
N LEU A 48 -5.47 -5.36 4.23
CA LEU A 48 -5.28 -5.84 5.59
C LEU A 48 -6.14 -7.09 5.80
N ARG A 49 -5.48 -8.21 5.98
CA ARG A 49 -6.15 -9.49 6.23
C ARG A 49 -6.03 -9.88 7.69
N ILE A 50 -7.15 -10.28 8.28
CA ILE A 50 -7.19 -10.87 9.63
C ILE A 50 -7.46 -12.37 9.46
N PRO A 51 -6.42 -13.22 9.57
CA PRO A 51 -6.60 -14.67 9.48
C PRO A 51 -7.43 -15.20 10.63
N GLN A 52 -8.19 -16.26 10.38
CA GLN A 52 -8.91 -16.96 11.42
C GLN A 52 -7.92 -17.65 12.39
N TYR A 53 -8.13 -17.48 13.67
CA TYR A 53 -7.37 -18.19 14.70
C TYR A 53 -8.27 -19.16 15.46
N LYS A 54 -7.66 -20.23 15.99
CA LYS A 54 -8.41 -21.21 16.78
C LYS A 54 -8.74 -20.67 18.16
N PRO A 55 -9.96 -20.87 18.69
CA PRO A 55 -10.29 -20.54 20.06
C PRO A 55 -9.27 -21.13 21.05
N GLY A 56 -8.86 -20.34 22.04
CA GLY A 56 -7.85 -20.74 23.02
C GLY A 56 -6.39 -20.58 22.59
N LYS A 57 -6.11 -20.17 21.34
CA LYS A 57 -4.77 -19.85 20.83
C LYS A 57 -4.59 -18.36 20.58
N GLY A 58 -4.88 -17.51 21.57
CA GLY A 58 -4.80 -16.05 21.46
C GLY A 58 -3.45 -15.55 20.93
N ASN A 59 -2.34 -16.24 21.26
CA ASN A 59 -1.02 -15.92 20.75
C ASN A 59 -0.85 -16.10 19.22
N SER A 60 -1.82 -16.69 18.52
CA SER A 60 -1.83 -16.81 17.07
C SER A 60 -2.67 -15.72 16.39
N ALA A 61 -3.31 -14.84 17.15
CA ALA A 61 -4.02 -13.70 16.62
C ALA A 61 -3.02 -12.74 15.95
N ARG A 62 -3.25 -12.43 14.69
CA ARG A 62 -2.39 -11.55 13.89
C ARG A 62 -3.19 -10.85 12.82
N MET A 63 -2.62 -9.80 12.31
CA MET A 63 -3.04 -9.19 11.06
C MET A 63 -1.91 -9.31 10.03
N GLU A 64 -2.28 -9.38 8.77
CA GLU A 64 -1.35 -9.44 7.65
C GLU A 64 -1.52 -8.19 6.81
N PHE A 65 -0.51 -7.33 6.82
CA PHE A 65 -0.44 -6.21 5.89
C PHE A 65 0.18 -6.68 4.59
N ARG A 66 -0.57 -6.66 3.48
CA ARG A 66 -0.28 -7.42 2.28
C ARG A 66 0.28 -6.61 1.10
N ALA A 67 0.43 -5.29 1.27
CA ALA A 67 0.99 -4.45 0.21
C ALA A 67 2.51 -4.54 0.10
N LEU A 68 3.22 -4.80 1.21
CA LEU A 68 4.68 -4.78 1.26
C LEU A 68 5.34 -5.60 0.17
N ASP A 69 6.29 -4.98 -0.54
CA ASP A 69 7.20 -5.64 -1.46
C ASP A 69 8.29 -6.41 -0.69
N PRO A 70 8.71 -7.60 -1.13
CA PRO A 70 9.83 -8.33 -0.53
C PRO A 70 11.17 -7.57 -0.46
N VAL A 71 11.36 -6.56 -1.30
CA VAL A 71 12.57 -5.70 -1.31
C VAL A 71 12.40 -4.42 -0.50
N ALA A 72 11.30 -4.27 0.23
CA ALA A 72 11.06 -3.12 1.10
C ALA A 72 12.15 -2.98 2.16
N ASN A 73 12.54 -1.74 2.49
CA ASN A 73 13.40 -1.50 3.63
C ASN A 73 12.62 -1.77 4.94
N PRO A 74 12.97 -2.85 5.69
CA PRO A 74 12.20 -3.24 6.86
C PRO A 74 12.23 -2.19 7.97
N TYR A 75 13.29 -1.40 8.08
CA TYR A 75 13.38 -0.36 9.12
C TYR A 75 12.39 0.78 8.86
N LEU A 76 12.29 1.26 7.62
CA LEU A 76 11.33 2.29 7.26
C LEU A 76 9.89 1.74 7.37
N ALA A 77 9.64 0.57 6.78
CA ALA A 77 8.32 -0.05 6.78
C ALA A 77 7.79 -0.30 8.20
N TYR A 78 8.60 -0.90 9.08
CA TYR A 78 8.18 -1.16 10.45
C TYR A 78 8.03 0.11 11.28
N SER A 79 8.84 1.13 11.07
CA SER A 79 8.69 2.41 11.76
C SER A 79 7.33 3.05 11.45
N VAL A 80 6.96 3.13 10.18
CA VAL A 80 5.68 3.71 9.78
C VAL A 80 4.49 2.84 10.18
N LEU A 81 4.58 1.52 10.01
CA LEU A 81 3.51 0.59 10.43
C LEU A 81 3.27 0.63 11.93
N LEU A 82 4.33 0.67 12.74
CA LEU A 82 4.22 0.75 14.19
C LEU A 82 3.61 2.09 14.62
N ALA A 83 4.11 3.19 14.07
CA ALA A 83 3.61 4.52 14.35
C ALA A 83 2.13 4.65 13.96
N ALA A 84 1.74 4.16 12.78
CA ALA A 84 0.34 4.15 12.35
C ALA A 84 -0.54 3.31 13.28
N GLY A 85 -0.05 2.16 13.74
CA GLY A 85 -0.77 1.33 14.71
C GLY A 85 -1.00 2.04 16.05
N LEU A 86 0.02 2.72 16.57
CA LEU A 86 -0.06 3.49 17.81
C LEU A 86 -1.00 4.70 17.67
N ASP A 87 -0.90 5.42 16.55
CA ASP A 87 -1.80 6.55 16.26
C ASP A 87 -3.27 6.13 16.22
N GLY A 88 -3.55 4.95 15.64
CA GLY A 88 -4.90 4.37 15.65
C GLY A 88 -5.43 4.07 17.05
N ILE A 89 -4.57 3.59 17.96
CA ILE A 89 -4.92 3.36 19.37
C ILE A 89 -5.16 4.68 20.09
N ASP A 90 -4.23 5.63 19.94
CA ASP A 90 -4.30 6.93 20.64
C ASP A 90 -5.53 7.73 20.22
N LYS A 91 -5.89 7.68 18.94
CA LYS A 91 -7.07 8.34 18.39
C LYS A 91 -8.36 7.54 18.54
N GLN A 92 -8.31 6.33 19.10
CA GLN A 92 -9.45 5.41 19.24
C GLN A 92 -10.23 5.23 17.92
N MET A 93 -9.50 5.04 16.81
CA MET A 93 -10.10 4.97 15.49
C MET A 93 -11.00 3.74 15.36
N GLN A 94 -12.14 3.92 14.71
CA GLN A 94 -13.09 2.83 14.46
C GLN A 94 -12.90 2.27 13.05
N LEU A 95 -12.78 0.96 12.97
CA LEU A 95 -12.68 0.25 11.69
C LEU A 95 -14.09 0.13 11.07
N GLY A 96 -14.20 0.46 9.79
CA GLY A 96 -15.43 0.25 9.03
C GLY A 96 -15.77 -1.23 8.85
N GLU A 97 -16.83 -1.54 8.10
CA GLU A 97 -17.26 -2.91 7.85
C GLU A 97 -16.21 -3.73 7.09
N PRO A 98 -16.02 -5.01 7.45
CA PRO A 98 -15.10 -5.88 6.75
C PRO A 98 -15.61 -6.23 5.36
N THR A 99 -14.72 -6.27 4.39
CA THR A 99 -15.03 -6.73 3.04
C THR A 99 -14.97 -8.24 2.98
N SER A 100 -16.13 -8.89 2.74
CA SER A 100 -16.25 -10.35 2.63
C SER A 100 -16.03 -10.84 1.20
N ASP A 101 -16.34 -10.00 0.21
CA ASP A 101 -16.32 -10.33 -1.20
C ASP A 101 -14.93 -10.18 -1.81
N ASP A 102 -14.72 -10.82 -2.95
CA ASP A 102 -13.52 -10.60 -3.74
C ASP A 102 -13.58 -9.20 -4.37
N VAL A 103 -12.75 -8.29 -3.85
CA VAL A 103 -12.76 -6.88 -4.25
C VAL A 103 -12.36 -6.69 -5.71
N TRP A 104 -11.67 -7.66 -6.31
CA TRP A 104 -11.29 -7.61 -7.72
C TRP A 104 -12.48 -7.81 -8.67
N GLU A 105 -13.49 -8.58 -8.24
CA GLU A 105 -14.70 -8.86 -9.03
C GLU A 105 -15.73 -7.73 -8.97
N LEU A 106 -15.62 -6.83 -8.00
CA LEU A 106 -16.51 -5.68 -7.87
C LEU A 106 -16.31 -4.68 -9.01
N THR A 107 -17.40 -4.07 -9.47
CA THR A 107 -17.34 -2.94 -10.39
C THR A 107 -16.82 -1.68 -9.71
N ASP A 108 -16.34 -0.70 -10.50
CA ASP A 108 -15.89 0.60 -9.95
C ASP A 108 -16.99 1.31 -9.15
N GLY A 109 -18.24 1.22 -9.61
CA GLY A 109 -19.39 1.81 -8.91
C GLY A 109 -19.66 1.16 -7.55
N GLU A 110 -19.55 -0.17 -7.46
CA GLU A 110 -19.71 -0.90 -6.19
C GLU A 110 -18.59 -0.54 -5.23
N ARG A 111 -17.33 -0.52 -5.68
CA ARG A 111 -16.19 -0.08 -4.85
C ARG A 111 -16.38 1.34 -4.33
N GLN A 112 -16.79 2.26 -5.19
CA GLN A 112 -17.05 3.64 -4.79
C GLN A 112 -18.19 3.74 -3.76
N ALA A 113 -19.27 2.99 -3.94
CA ALA A 113 -20.39 2.93 -2.99
C ALA A 113 -19.97 2.39 -1.61
N MET A 114 -18.99 1.49 -1.58
CA MET A 114 -18.39 0.94 -0.35
C MET A 114 -17.26 1.81 0.22
N GLY A 115 -16.91 2.93 -0.41
CA GLY A 115 -15.79 3.79 0.00
C GLY A 115 -14.41 3.19 -0.19
N ILE A 116 -14.30 2.14 -1.01
CA ILE A 116 -13.04 1.42 -1.26
C ILE A 116 -12.20 2.19 -2.29
N GLN A 117 -11.06 2.69 -1.86
CA GLN A 117 -10.13 3.44 -2.70
C GLN A 117 -9.08 2.51 -3.34
N PRO A 118 -8.61 2.81 -4.56
CA PRO A 118 -7.50 2.08 -5.17
C PRO A 118 -6.17 2.40 -4.49
N LEU A 119 -5.24 1.43 -4.52
CA LEU A 119 -3.85 1.66 -4.18
C LEU A 119 -3.12 2.41 -5.31
N PRO A 120 -2.03 3.12 -5.01
CA PRO A 120 -1.19 3.73 -6.05
C PRO A 120 -0.73 2.68 -7.07
N ARG A 121 -0.77 3.03 -8.35
CA ARG A 121 -0.41 2.13 -9.45
C ARG A 121 1.00 2.38 -10.01
N SER A 122 1.66 3.42 -9.51
CA SER A 122 3.02 3.79 -9.92
C SER A 122 3.78 4.42 -8.77
N LEU A 123 5.10 4.42 -8.88
CA LEU A 123 5.96 5.13 -7.93
C LEU A 123 5.62 6.62 -7.87
N ASP A 124 5.35 7.26 -9.02
CA ASP A 124 4.97 8.67 -9.09
C ASP A 124 3.68 8.99 -8.31
N GLU A 125 2.64 8.16 -8.48
CA GLU A 125 1.40 8.33 -7.70
C GLU A 125 1.66 8.20 -6.20
N ALA A 126 2.45 7.22 -5.80
CA ALA A 126 2.81 7.02 -4.41
C ALA A 126 3.60 8.21 -3.84
N LEU A 127 4.60 8.72 -4.57
CA LEU A 127 5.39 9.87 -4.15
C LEU A 127 4.53 11.12 -3.97
N LYS A 128 3.65 11.43 -4.92
CA LYS A 128 2.72 12.58 -4.83
C LYS A 128 1.80 12.55 -3.61
N ILE A 129 1.50 11.37 -3.13
CA ILE A 129 0.70 11.21 -1.94
C ILE A 129 1.59 11.28 -0.68
N MET A 130 2.79 10.69 -0.71
CA MET A 130 3.76 10.75 0.38
C MET A 130 4.20 12.18 0.70
N GLU A 131 4.45 13.01 -0.30
CA GLU A 131 4.81 14.43 -0.16
C GLU A 131 3.80 15.24 0.67
N LYS A 132 2.54 14.83 0.67
CA LYS A 132 1.46 15.52 1.39
C LYS A 132 1.22 14.97 2.80
N SER A 133 2.03 14.02 3.23
CA SER A 133 1.83 13.30 4.46
C SER A 133 2.69 13.86 5.59
N ASP A 134 2.14 14.76 6.38
CA ASP A 134 2.79 15.24 7.61
C ASP A 134 3.10 14.07 8.56
N PHE A 135 2.22 13.06 8.62
CA PHE A 135 2.42 11.89 9.47
C PHE A 135 3.71 11.12 9.14
N VAL A 136 3.97 10.83 7.85
CA VAL A 136 5.18 10.10 7.45
C VAL A 136 6.42 10.97 7.66
N ALA A 137 6.32 12.27 7.38
CA ALA A 137 7.40 13.21 7.63
C ALA A 137 7.79 13.25 9.11
N ASP A 138 6.82 13.26 10.01
CA ASP A 138 7.03 13.24 11.46
C ASP A 138 7.66 11.91 11.92
N VAL A 139 7.21 10.77 11.39
CA VAL A 139 7.70 9.44 11.77
C VAL A 139 9.13 9.20 11.30
N LEU A 140 9.46 9.56 10.07
CA LEU A 140 10.79 9.35 9.49
C LEU A 140 11.78 10.46 9.87
N GLY A 141 11.28 11.63 10.23
CA GLY A 141 12.04 12.86 10.42
C GLY A 141 12.41 13.50 9.08
N GLU A 142 12.53 14.84 9.11
CA GLU A 142 12.74 15.69 7.94
C GLU A 142 13.87 15.20 7.02
N HIS A 143 15.00 14.81 7.61
CA HIS A 143 16.17 14.40 6.83
C HIS A 143 15.93 13.09 6.05
N ALA A 144 15.43 12.05 6.71
CA ALA A 144 15.20 10.75 6.05
C ALA A 144 14.05 10.83 5.05
N PHE A 145 13.01 11.57 5.39
CA PHE A 145 11.87 11.81 4.53
C PHE A 145 12.27 12.56 3.23
N GLY A 146 12.98 13.69 3.36
CA GLY A 146 13.44 14.46 2.20
C GLY A 146 14.39 13.65 1.32
N TYR A 147 15.39 12.98 1.92
CA TYR A 147 16.32 12.15 1.18
C TYR A 147 15.63 11.01 0.41
N PHE A 148 14.63 10.38 1.02
CA PHE A 148 13.86 9.31 0.37
C PHE A 148 13.10 9.85 -0.84
N LEU A 149 12.39 10.96 -0.70
CA LEU A 149 11.64 11.60 -1.79
C LEU A 149 12.55 11.97 -2.95
N ASP A 150 13.63 12.69 -2.68
CA ASP A 150 14.60 13.12 -3.72
C ASP A 150 15.16 11.92 -4.49
N ASN A 151 15.58 10.88 -3.77
CA ASN A 151 16.11 9.66 -4.38
C ASN A 151 15.07 8.95 -5.27
N LYS A 152 13.82 8.88 -4.82
CA LYS A 152 12.76 8.17 -5.55
C LYS A 152 12.20 8.97 -6.73
N HIS A 153 12.19 10.29 -6.64
CA HIS A 153 11.90 11.14 -7.79
C HIS A 153 12.95 10.99 -8.88
N GLN A 154 14.23 10.98 -8.50
CA GLN A 154 15.30 10.75 -9.45
C GLN A 154 15.17 9.36 -10.13
N GLU A 155 14.89 8.30 -9.36
CA GLU A 155 14.66 6.94 -9.90
C GLU A 155 13.50 6.92 -10.90
N TRP A 156 12.40 7.62 -10.59
CA TRP A 156 11.24 7.72 -11.46
C TRP A 156 11.57 8.46 -12.77
N GLU A 157 12.29 9.57 -12.69
CA GLU A 157 12.73 10.33 -13.86
C GLU A 157 13.68 9.51 -14.74
N GLU A 158 14.66 8.84 -14.15
CA GLU A 158 15.58 7.96 -14.88
C GLU A 158 14.84 6.81 -15.59
N TYR A 159 13.83 6.22 -14.92
CA TYR A 159 13.00 5.18 -15.52
C TYR A 159 12.22 5.69 -16.73
N ASN A 160 11.60 6.87 -16.63
CA ASN A 160 10.78 7.44 -17.69
C ASN A 160 11.59 7.84 -18.93
N GLN A 161 12.89 8.03 -18.79
CA GLN A 161 13.79 8.34 -19.92
C GLN A 161 14.21 7.07 -20.68
N GLN A 162 13.89 5.87 -20.17
CA GLN A 162 14.28 4.63 -20.82
C GLN A 162 13.33 4.28 -21.97
N VAL A 163 13.92 3.94 -23.12
CA VAL A 163 13.17 3.34 -24.22
C VAL A 163 13.14 1.83 -24.02
N THR A 164 11.95 1.31 -23.75
CA THR A 164 11.78 -0.10 -23.40
C THR A 164 11.76 -1.02 -24.62
N PRO A 165 12.13 -2.30 -24.49
CA PRO A 165 11.98 -3.29 -25.58
C PRO A 165 10.53 -3.41 -26.08
N TYR A 166 9.53 -3.16 -25.21
CA TYR A 166 8.13 -3.14 -25.61
C TYR A 166 7.84 -1.99 -26.58
N GLU A 167 8.34 -0.79 -26.29
CA GLU A 167 8.14 0.38 -27.14
C GLU A 167 8.82 0.19 -28.50
N LEU A 168 10.06 -0.29 -28.49
CA LEU A 168 10.78 -0.61 -29.74
C LEU A 168 10.01 -1.63 -30.58
N LYS A 169 9.57 -2.73 -30.00
CA LYS A 169 8.83 -3.78 -30.70
C LYS A 169 7.48 -3.28 -31.24
N LYS A 170 6.80 -2.42 -30.49
CA LYS A 170 5.44 -1.96 -30.82
C LYS A 170 5.42 -0.80 -31.80
N TYR A 171 6.36 0.13 -31.68
CA TYR A 171 6.31 1.41 -32.38
C TYR A 171 7.31 1.51 -33.54
N LEU A 172 8.51 0.93 -33.44
CA LEU A 172 9.50 0.98 -34.51
C LEU A 172 8.98 0.47 -35.86
N PRO A 173 8.15 -0.62 -35.94
CA PRO A 173 7.59 -1.07 -37.20
C PRO A 173 6.53 -0.15 -37.83
N LYS A 174 6.13 0.93 -37.12
CA LYS A 174 5.13 1.89 -37.58
C LYS A 174 5.74 3.18 -38.10
N LEU A 175 7.05 3.35 -37.95
CA LEU A 175 7.83 4.45 -38.50
C LEU A 175 8.26 4.16 -39.94
#